data_730fde788caddd463dc1341cf4a39d48
#
_entry.id   730fde788caddd463dc1341cf4a39d48
#
_cell.length_a   1.000
_cell.length_b   1.000
_cell.length_c   1.000
_cell.angle_alpha   90.00
_cell.angle_beta   90.00
_cell.angle_gamma   90.00
#
_symmetry.space_group_name_H-M   'P 1'
#
loop_
_entity.id
_entity.type
_entity.pdbx_description
1 polymer ?
#
loop_
_entity_poly.entity_id
_entity_poly.type
_entity_poly.pdbx_seq_one_letter_code
_entity_poly.pdbx_strand_id
1 'polypeptide(L)'
;PEGTFISGGLSKWCGAGGWRVGFFAVPKKLSSFLETIVTLASESYSTVNTPAQYAAVEAYEGDFTEYKRKTLNILQSVGNYVYNNLKSNKVLINQPQGAFYLMPEFKNKKYKTSSELCKAILDETGVAMLPGSDFGFKPKKMLTRLSYTDFDGIEFFRNVTNCKMIDDEMIKKYAPNVVEGVSK
;
A
#
# COMPACT_ATOMS: atom_id res chain seq x y z
N PRO A 1 -6.95 -18.89 17.58
CA PRO A 1 -6.05 -19.01 16.41
C PRO A 1 -6.28 -20.27 15.60
N GLU A 2 -6.91 -21.30 16.16
CA GLU A 2 -7.03 -22.62 15.53
C GLU A 2 -7.97 -22.68 14.30
N GLY A 3 -8.76 -21.67 14.05
CA GLY A 3 -9.58 -21.51 12.85
C GLY A 3 -9.09 -20.38 11.92
N THR A 4 -7.88 -19.85 12.14
CA THR A 4 -7.39 -18.68 11.42
C THR A 4 -6.19 -19.04 10.56
N PHE A 5 -6.27 -18.75 9.25
CA PHE A 5 -5.11 -18.73 8.36
C PHE A 5 -4.38 -17.40 8.50
N ILE A 6 -3.06 -17.44 8.54
CA ILE A 6 -2.23 -16.23 8.48
C ILE A 6 -1.54 -16.22 7.13
N SER A 7 -1.71 -15.15 6.37
CA SER A 7 -0.93 -14.90 5.16
C SER A 7 -0.04 -13.70 5.36
N GLY A 8 1.19 -13.79 4.88
CA GLY A 8 2.16 -12.72 4.95
C GLY A 8 3.06 -12.68 3.74
N GLY A 9 3.88 -11.67 3.63
CA GLY A 9 4.82 -11.54 2.54
C GLY A 9 5.72 -10.33 2.65
N LEU A 10 6.76 -10.30 1.82
CA LEU A 10 7.79 -9.27 1.80
C LEU A 10 7.40 -8.05 0.95
N SER A 11 6.31 -8.14 0.18
CA SER A 11 5.95 -7.13 -0.82
C SER A 11 5.76 -5.73 -0.25
N LYS A 12 5.30 -5.60 0.99
CA LYS A 12 4.88 -4.30 1.57
C LYS A 12 5.89 -3.76 2.57
N TRP A 13 6.13 -4.50 3.66
CA TRP A 13 6.92 -3.98 4.77
C TRP A 13 8.42 -3.82 4.46
N CYS A 14 8.98 -4.60 3.55
CA CYS A 14 10.38 -4.46 3.12
C CYS A 14 10.55 -4.03 1.65
N GLY A 15 9.46 -3.60 0.99
CA GLY A 15 9.53 -3.10 -0.38
C GLY A 15 9.88 -4.15 -1.45
N ALA A 16 9.84 -5.45 -1.11
CA ALA A 16 10.27 -6.54 -1.98
C ALA A 16 9.13 -7.11 -2.85
N GLY A 17 8.24 -6.26 -3.34
CA GLY A 17 7.10 -6.69 -4.16
C GLY A 17 7.49 -7.46 -5.42
N GLY A 18 8.61 -7.11 -6.06
CA GLY A 18 9.14 -7.78 -7.23
C GLY A 18 9.71 -9.18 -6.98
N TRP A 19 10.02 -9.51 -5.73
CA TRP A 19 10.57 -10.82 -5.35
C TRP A 19 9.54 -11.94 -5.34
N ARG A 20 8.24 -11.62 -5.29
CA ARG A 20 7.13 -12.57 -5.36
C ARG A 20 7.17 -13.65 -4.27
N VAL A 21 7.51 -13.27 -3.03
CA VAL A 21 7.57 -14.16 -1.86
C VAL A 21 6.48 -13.84 -0.88
N GLY A 22 5.71 -14.85 -0.51
CA GLY A 22 4.72 -14.82 0.55
C GLY A 22 4.64 -16.16 1.23
N PHE A 23 3.92 -16.23 2.34
CA PHE A 23 3.69 -17.48 3.08
C PHE A 23 2.26 -17.59 3.57
N PHE A 24 1.86 -18.83 3.81
CA PHE A 24 0.67 -19.19 4.57
C PHE A 24 1.07 -19.95 5.82
N ALA A 25 0.52 -19.54 6.97
CA ALA A 25 0.53 -20.36 8.16
C ALA A 25 -0.86 -20.97 8.36
N VAL A 26 -0.90 -22.30 8.34
CA VAL A 26 -2.13 -23.09 8.45
C VAL A 26 -2.21 -23.72 9.84
N PRO A 27 -3.32 -23.61 10.56
CA PRO A 27 -3.48 -24.23 11.86
C PRO A 27 -3.31 -25.75 11.81
N LYS A 28 -2.71 -26.35 12.84
CA LYS A 28 -2.48 -27.79 12.89
C LYS A 28 -3.73 -28.64 12.66
N LYS A 29 -4.89 -28.16 13.10
CA LYS A 29 -6.19 -28.84 12.87
C LYS A 29 -6.60 -28.92 11.40
N LEU A 30 -5.97 -28.13 10.52
CA LEU A 30 -6.26 -28.05 9.10
C LEU A 30 -5.09 -28.59 8.26
N SER A 31 -4.31 -29.52 8.78
CA SER A 31 -3.14 -30.10 8.07
C SER A 31 -3.53 -30.77 6.76
N SER A 32 -4.65 -31.46 6.68
CA SER A 32 -5.15 -32.04 5.42
C SER A 32 -5.45 -31.00 4.34
N PHE A 33 -5.89 -29.79 4.75
CA PHE A 33 -6.07 -28.67 3.85
C PHE A 33 -4.71 -28.11 3.36
N LEU A 34 -3.72 -28.07 4.23
CA LEU A 34 -2.36 -27.69 3.84
C LEU A 34 -1.79 -28.65 2.79
N GLU A 35 -1.94 -29.95 2.97
CA GLU A 35 -1.50 -30.97 2.01
C GLU A 35 -2.16 -30.75 0.64
N THR A 36 -3.45 -30.47 0.62
CA THR A 36 -4.19 -30.17 -0.62
C THR A 36 -3.65 -28.88 -1.30
N ILE A 37 -3.37 -27.83 -0.52
CA ILE A 37 -2.79 -26.59 -1.07
C ILE A 37 -1.42 -26.83 -1.63
N VAL A 38 -0.55 -27.61 -0.95
CA VAL A 38 0.80 -27.92 -1.41
C VAL A 38 0.76 -28.70 -2.73
N THR A 39 -0.13 -29.69 -2.84
CA THR A 39 -0.33 -30.43 -4.08
C THR A 39 -0.78 -29.51 -5.22
N LEU A 40 -1.78 -28.66 -4.97
CA LEU A 40 -2.28 -27.71 -5.96
C LEU A 40 -1.20 -26.69 -6.37
N ALA A 41 -0.39 -26.22 -5.44
CA ALA A 41 0.73 -25.31 -5.71
C ALA A 41 1.77 -25.96 -6.61
N SER A 42 2.12 -27.22 -6.34
CA SER A 42 3.06 -28.01 -7.16
C SER A 42 2.61 -28.11 -8.62
N GLU A 43 1.31 -28.33 -8.84
CA GLU A 43 0.73 -28.45 -10.18
C GLU A 43 0.44 -27.10 -10.87
N SER A 44 0.48 -25.99 -10.11
CA SER A 44 0.17 -24.66 -10.65
C SER A 44 1.40 -23.85 -11.01
N TYR A 45 2.25 -23.57 -10.03
CA TYR A 45 3.43 -22.70 -10.17
C TYR A 45 4.73 -23.34 -9.64
N SER A 46 4.67 -24.60 -9.21
CA SER A 46 5.74 -25.43 -8.68
C SER A 46 6.33 -24.92 -7.37
N THR A 47 7.09 -23.85 -7.40
CA THR A 47 7.73 -23.29 -6.20
C THR A 47 8.05 -21.80 -6.37
N VAL A 48 8.30 -21.16 -5.25
CA VAL A 48 8.86 -19.79 -5.22
C VAL A 48 10.35 -19.87 -5.56
N ASN A 49 10.85 -18.84 -6.23
CA ASN A 49 12.28 -18.67 -6.55
C ASN A 49 13.18 -18.91 -5.33
N THR A 50 14.08 -19.87 -5.42
CA THR A 50 14.92 -20.31 -4.28
C THR A 50 15.81 -19.20 -3.70
N PRO A 51 16.55 -18.40 -4.49
CA PRO A 51 17.29 -17.27 -3.93
C PRO A 51 16.42 -16.28 -3.12
N ALA A 52 15.19 -16.02 -3.58
CA ALA A 52 14.28 -15.15 -2.86
C ALA A 52 13.77 -15.78 -1.56
N GLN A 53 13.66 -17.12 -1.47
CA GLN A 53 13.33 -17.80 -0.21
C GLN A 53 14.45 -17.63 0.83
N TYR A 54 15.71 -17.75 0.45
CA TYR A 54 16.84 -17.51 1.36
C TYR A 54 16.89 -16.05 1.81
N ALA A 55 16.67 -15.11 0.92
CA ALA A 55 16.56 -13.70 1.29
C ALA A 55 15.36 -13.42 2.23
N ALA A 56 14.28 -14.19 2.10
CA ALA A 56 13.14 -14.08 3.02
C ALA A 56 13.51 -14.55 4.44
N VAL A 57 14.34 -15.58 4.59
CA VAL A 57 14.84 -16.00 5.92
C VAL A 57 15.55 -14.82 6.58
N GLU A 58 16.51 -14.21 5.90
CA GLU A 58 17.22 -13.03 6.42
C GLU A 58 16.25 -11.87 6.77
N ALA A 59 15.28 -11.61 5.91
CA ALA A 59 14.30 -10.56 6.14
C ALA A 59 13.45 -10.79 7.40
N TYR A 60 13.13 -12.04 7.75
CA TYR A 60 12.32 -12.35 8.93
C TYR A 60 13.15 -12.54 10.21
N GLU A 61 14.40 -12.94 10.12
CA GLU A 61 15.29 -13.19 11.26
C GLU A 61 16.15 -11.97 11.63
N GLY A 62 16.44 -11.09 10.65
CA GLY A 62 17.27 -9.90 10.84
C GLY A 62 16.62 -8.78 11.64
N ASP A 63 17.44 -7.92 12.23
CA ASP A 63 16.96 -6.71 12.90
C ASP A 63 16.79 -5.54 11.92
N PHE A 64 15.56 -5.27 11.55
CA PHE A 64 15.14 -4.15 10.69
C PHE A 64 14.41 -3.05 11.45
N THR A 65 14.62 -2.92 12.75
CA THR A 65 13.91 -1.96 13.61
C THR A 65 14.13 -0.53 13.14
N GLU A 66 15.35 -0.14 12.82
CA GLU A 66 15.65 1.20 12.32
C GLU A 66 15.03 1.46 10.94
N TYR A 67 15.15 0.50 10.03
CA TYR A 67 14.53 0.58 8.71
C TYR A 67 13.01 0.77 8.83
N LYS A 68 12.35 -0.07 9.60
CA LYS A 68 10.90 0.01 9.83
C LYS A 68 10.51 1.36 10.42
N ARG A 69 11.23 1.84 11.42
CA ARG A 69 10.95 3.12 12.07
C ARG A 69 11.06 4.31 11.09
N LYS A 70 12.12 4.37 10.29
CA LYS A 70 12.29 5.42 9.27
C LYS A 70 11.20 5.35 8.20
N THR A 71 10.94 4.17 7.66
CA THR A 71 9.92 3.97 6.62
C THR A 71 8.53 4.34 7.13
N LEU A 72 8.18 3.95 8.35
CA LEU A 72 6.91 4.34 8.98
C LEU A 72 6.80 5.85 9.13
N ASN A 73 7.86 6.53 9.59
CA ASN A 73 7.86 7.99 9.73
C ASN A 73 7.64 8.68 8.37
N ILE A 74 8.33 8.25 7.32
CA ILE A 74 8.14 8.79 5.97
C ILE A 74 6.71 8.59 5.50
N LEU A 75 6.21 7.36 5.54
CA LEU A 75 4.87 7.04 5.05
C LEU A 75 3.77 7.73 5.85
N GLN A 76 3.92 7.84 7.16
CA GLN A 76 2.99 8.56 8.02
C GLN A 76 2.96 10.06 7.70
N SER A 77 4.13 10.67 7.51
CA SER A 77 4.24 12.10 7.20
C SER A 77 3.65 12.42 5.82
N VAL A 78 4.01 11.64 4.80
CA VAL A 78 3.44 11.81 3.45
C VAL A 78 1.93 11.54 3.45
N GLY A 79 1.47 10.49 4.13
CA GLY A 79 0.05 10.18 4.24
C GLY A 79 -0.76 11.28 4.95
N ASN A 80 -0.21 11.87 6.02
CA ASN A 80 -0.83 13.01 6.71
C ASN A 80 -0.84 14.26 5.82
N TYR A 81 0.22 14.52 5.06
CA TYR A 81 0.26 15.61 4.09
C TYR A 81 -0.87 15.46 3.05
N VAL A 82 -0.99 14.28 2.44
CA VAL A 82 -2.06 13.99 1.47
C VAL A 82 -3.44 14.14 2.10
N TYR A 83 -3.65 13.58 3.29
CA TYR A 83 -4.89 13.72 4.03
C TYR A 83 -5.28 15.19 4.27
N ASN A 84 -4.35 15.99 4.78
CA ASN A 84 -4.59 17.39 5.12
C ASN A 84 -4.93 18.24 3.90
N ASN A 85 -4.31 17.95 2.75
CA ASN A 85 -4.50 18.70 1.52
C ASN A 85 -5.71 18.23 0.68
N LEU A 86 -6.14 16.97 0.80
CA LEU A 86 -7.34 16.46 0.12
C LEU A 86 -8.62 16.67 0.91
N LYS A 87 -8.54 16.69 2.24
CA LYS A 87 -9.72 16.83 3.10
C LYS A 87 -10.44 18.15 2.82
N SER A 88 -11.72 18.07 2.43
CA SER A 88 -12.53 19.25 2.11
C SER A 88 -14.01 18.94 2.25
N ASN A 89 -14.87 19.96 2.06
CA ASN A 89 -16.31 19.77 1.99
C ASN A 89 -16.77 18.88 0.82
N LYS A 90 -15.91 18.70 -0.19
CA LYS A 90 -16.19 17.89 -1.38
C LYS A 90 -15.55 16.48 -1.33
N VAL A 91 -14.59 16.26 -0.44
CA VAL A 91 -13.87 14.99 -0.30
C VAL A 91 -13.95 14.53 1.16
N LEU A 92 -14.59 13.38 1.36
CA LEU A 92 -14.60 12.70 2.65
C LEU A 92 -13.44 11.71 2.67
N ILE A 93 -12.58 11.81 3.67
CA ILE A 93 -11.39 10.99 3.80
C ILE A 93 -11.09 10.76 5.28
N ASN A 94 -10.67 9.55 5.64
CA ASN A 94 -10.21 9.24 6.97
C ASN A 94 -8.71 9.45 7.09
N GLN A 95 -8.26 9.89 8.26
CA GLN A 95 -6.83 9.98 8.55
C GLN A 95 -6.18 8.59 8.44
N PRO A 96 -5.01 8.46 7.80
CA PRO A 96 -4.34 7.17 7.67
C PRO A 96 -3.86 6.68 9.04
N GLN A 97 -4.16 5.42 9.34
CA GLN A 97 -3.73 4.73 10.56
C GLN A 97 -2.65 3.69 10.28
N GLY A 98 -2.31 3.47 9.01
CA GLY A 98 -1.31 2.51 8.57
C GLY A 98 -1.33 2.33 7.06
N ALA A 99 -0.44 1.47 6.56
CA ALA A 99 -0.21 1.23 5.14
C ALA A 99 0.18 2.51 4.38
N PHE A 100 -0.08 2.55 3.08
CA PHE A 100 0.23 3.68 2.19
C PHE A 100 -0.93 3.95 1.20
N TYR A 101 -2.14 3.68 1.65
CA TYR A 101 -3.36 3.92 0.90
C TYR A 101 -4.30 4.83 1.66
N LEU A 102 -5.01 5.68 0.92
CA LEU A 102 -6.15 6.44 1.38
C LEU A 102 -7.37 6.06 0.54
N MET A 103 -8.55 6.22 1.14
CA MET A 103 -9.83 5.92 0.49
C MET A 103 -10.69 7.18 0.46
N PRO A 104 -10.36 8.18 -0.39
CA PRO A 104 -11.19 9.37 -0.54
C PRO A 104 -12.52 9.04 -1.21
N GLU A 105 -13.60 9.59 -0.67
CA GLU A 105 -14.94 9.57 -1.26
C GLU A 105 -15.28 10.98 -1.74
N PHE A 106 -15.49 11.14 -3.04
CA PHE A 106 -15.78 12.42 -3.67
C PHE A 106 -17.27 12.68 -3.71
N LYS A 107 -17.72 13.83 -3.22
CA LYS A 107 -19.10 14.30 -3.38
C LYS A 107 -19.30 14.84 -4.79
N ASN A 108 -19.49 13.96 -5.74
CA ASN A 108 -19.61 14.30 -7.15
C ASN A 108 -20.93 13.78 -7.72
N LYS A 109 -21.63 14.64 -8.51
CA LYS A 109 -22.89 14.32 -9.19
C LYS A 109 -22.72 14.19 -10.72
N LYS A 110 -21.53 14.50 -11.26
CA LYS A 110 -21.25 14.48 -12.71
C LYS A 110 -21.08 13.03 -13.21
N TYR A 111 -20.46 12.16 -12.41
CA TYR A 111 -20.18 10.78 -12.77
C TYR A 111 -21.17 9.82 -12.11
N LYS A 112 -21.47 8.70 -12.79
CA LYS A 112 -22.44 7.70 -12.31
C LYS A 112 -21.77 6.59 -11.48
N THR A 113 -20.48 6.35 -11.74
CA THR A 113 -19.71 5.28 -11.10
C THR A 113 -18.33 5.74 -10.67
N SER A 114 -17.74 5.04 -9.68
CA SER A 114 -16.36 5.29 -9.24
C SER A 114 -15.35 5.02 -10.36
N SER A 115 -15.63 4.11 -11.29
CA SER A 115 -14.77 3.83 -12.45
C SER A 115 -14.76 5.01 -13.44
N GLU A 116 -15.93 5.60 -13.74
CA GLU A 116 -16.00 6.81 -14.56
C GLU A 116 -15.26 7.98 -13.92
N LEU A 117 -15.41 8.15 -12.59
CA LEU A 117 -14.69 9.16 -11.83
C LEU A 117 -13.17 8.96 -11.91
N CYS A 118 -12.67 7.74 -11.65
CA CYS A 118 -11.23 7.44 -11.73
C CYS A 118 -10.67 7.69 -13.12
N LYS A 119 -11.41 7.29 -14.17
CA LYS A 119 -11.01 7.57 -15.55
C LYS A 119 -10.92 9.08 -15.83
N ALA A 120 -11.91 9.84 -15.40
CA ALA A 120 -11.92 11.28 -15.62
C ALA A 120 -10.78 11.99 -14.85
N ILE A 121 -10.51 11.58 -13.61
CA ILE A 121 -9.36 12.11 -12.84
C ILE A 121 -8.06 11.81 -13.56
N LEU A 122 -7.87 10.58 -14.05
CA LEU A 122 -6.67 10.22 -14.80
C LEU A 122 -6.52 11.06 -16.09
N ASP A 123 -7.60 11.18 -16.88
CA ASP A 123 -7.57 11.89 -18.15
C ASP A 123 -7.34 13.42 -17.95
N GLU A 124 -7.91 14.01 -16.90
CA GLU A 124 -7.86 15.46 -16.65
C GLU A 124 -6.60 15.89 -15.87
N THR A 125 -6.07 15.03 -14.99
CA THR A 125 -5.02 15.40 -14.03
C THR A 125 -3.74 14.55 -14.11
N GLY A 126 -3.80 13.39 -14.76
CA GLY A 126 -2.72 12.41 -14.76
C GLY A 126 -2.63 11.60 -13.46
N VAL A 127 -3.52 11.80 -12.49
CA VAL A 127 -3.51 11.08 -11.21
C VAL A 127 -4.25 9.75 -11.35
N ALA A 128 -3.53 8.65 -11.17
CA ALA A 128 -4.10 7.30 -11.22
C ALA A 128 -4.67 6.89 -9.86
N MET A 129 -5.96 6.57 -9.84
CA MET A 129 -6.66 5.98 -8.68
C MET A 129 -7.37 4.70 -9.09
N LEU A 130 -7.65 3.83 -8.13
CA LEU A 130 -8.50 2.66 -8.37
C LEU A 130 -9.91 2.90 -7.84
N PRO A 131 -10.95 2.47 -8.59
CA PRO A 131 -12.33 2.66 -8.16
C PRO A 131 -12.69 1.77 -6.97
N GLY A 132 -13.51 2.27 -6.06
CA GLY A 132 -13.96 1.52 -4.89
C GLY A 132 -14.71 0.25 -5.25
N SER A 133 -15.32 0.18 -6.44
CA SER A 133 -15.98 -1.04 -6.94
C SER A 133 -15.05 -2.26 -7.00
N ASP A 134 -13.77 -2.06 -7.28
CA ASP A 134 -12.76 -3.14 -7.32
C ASP A 134 -12.46 -3.70 -5.92
N PHE A 135 -12.93 -3.03 -4.89
CA PHE A 135 -12.79 -3.42 -3.47
C PHE A 135 -14.13 -3.79 -2.83
N GLY A 136 -15.13 -4.13 -3.63
CA GLY A 136 -16.44 -4.61 -3.17
C GLY A 136 -17.44 -3.50 -2.78
N PHE A 137 -17.13 -2.23 -2.99
CA PHE A 137 -18.09 -1.15 -2.78
C PHE A 137 -19.06 -1.01 -3.96
N LYS A 138 -20.24 -0.46 -3.69
CA LYS A 138 -21.24 -0.20 -4.75
C LYS A 138 -20.64 0.76 -5.80
N PRO A 139 -20.78 0.48 -7.12
CA PRO A 139 -20.20 1.34 -8.18
C PRO A 139 -20.63 2.81 -8.10
N LYS A 140 -21.86 3.07 -7.63
CA LYS A 140 -22.39 4.44 -7.43
C LYS A 140 -21.74 5.21 -6.28
N LYS A 141 -20.99 4.54 -5.39
CA LYS A 141 -20.23 5.20 -4.34
C LYS A 141 -18.95 5.76 -4.95
N MET A 142 -18.80 7.08 -4.96
CA MET A 142 -17.63 7.78 -5.54
C MET A 142 -16.39 7.63 -4.65
N LEU A 143 -16.18 6.41 -4.14
CA LEU A 143 -15.03 6.02 -3.35
C LEU A 143 -13.92 5.57 -4.28
N THR A 144 -12.69 5.99 -3.99
CA THR A 144 -11.50 5.61 -4.76
C THR A 144 -10.39 5.13 -3.82
N ARG A 145 -9.40 4.39 -4.32
CA ARG A 145 -8.18 4.08 -3.58
C ARG A 145 -7.02 4.84 -4.19
N LEU A 146 -6.40 5.69 -3.40
CA LEU A 146 -5.20 6.44 -3.73
C LEU A 146 -3.98 5.82 -3.04
N SER A 147 -2.91 5.53 -3.78
CA SER A 147 -1.57 5.25 -3.24
C SER A 147 -0.77 6.55 -3.22
N TYR A 148 -0.05 6.81 -2.13
CA TYR A 148 0.77 8.02 -1.99
C TYR A 148 2.28 7.71 -1.95
N THR A 149 2.71 6.74 -2.74
CA THR A 149 4.11 6.26 -2.76
C THR A 149 4.87 6.62 -4.03
N ASP A 150 4.38 7.59 -4.82
CA ASP A 150 5.05 8.05 -6.04
C ASP A 150 6.18 9.05 -5.70
N PHE A 151 7.27 8.51 -5.13
CA PHE A 151 8.49 9.25 -4.83
C PHE A 151 9.70 8.30 -4.77
N ASP A 152 10.92 8.84 -4.89
CA ASP A 152 12.15 8.07 -4.67
C ASP A 152 12.33 7.75 -3.19
N GLY A 153 11.91 6.53 -2.81
CA GLY A 153 11.98 6.06 -1.43
C GLY A 153 13.41 5.93 -0.91
N ILE A 154 14.40 5.65 -1.77
CA ILE A 154 15.81 5.53 -1.38
C ILE A 154 16.38 6.91 -1.07
N GLU A 155 16.13 7.89 -1.93
CA GLU A 155 16.57 9.25 -1.73
C GLU A 155 15.94 9.84 -0.47
N PHE A 156 14.63 9.71 -0.29
CA PHE A 156 13.94 10.18 0.91
C PHE A 156 14.51 9.52 2.17
N PHE A 157 14.66 8.19 2.17
CA PHE A 157 15.17 7.43 3.31
C PHE A 157 16.59 7.86 3.73
N ARG A 158 17.48 8.12 2.77
CA ARG A 158 18.87 8.58 3.03
C ARG A 158 18.92 9.95 3.67
N ASN A 159 17.97 10.82 3.35
CA ASN A 159 17.96 12.21 3.81
C ASN A 159 17.15 12.44 5.09
N VAL A 160 16.44 11.41 5.60
CA VAL A 160 15.75 11.46 6.89
C VAL A 160 16.65 10.94 7.99
N THR A 161 16.98 11.79 8.97
CA THR A 161 17.65 11.36 10.19
C THR A 161 16.66 10.80 11.20
N ASN A 162 17.14 9.90 12.06
CA ASN A 162 16.33 9.12 12.99
C ASN A 162 15.45 9.92 13.98
N CYS A 163 15.75 11.19 14.20
CA CYS A 163 15.08 12.03 15.20
C CYS A 163 14.43 13.29 14.59
N LYS A 164 14.49 13.47 13.28
CA LYS A 164 13.96 14.69 12.67
C LYS A 164 12.50 14.49 12.28
N MET A 165 11.66 15.42 12.71
CA MET A 165 10.28 15.51 12.23
C MET A 165 10.31 15.85 10.73
N ILE A 166 9.58 15.13 9.93
CA ILE A 166 9.44 15.39 8.50
C ILE A 166 8.37 16.47 8.34
N ASP A 167 8.79 17.64 7.91
CA ASP A 167 7.92 18.77 7.62
C ASP A 167 7.46 18.81 6.15
N ASP A 168 6.57 19.73 5.85
CA ASP A 168 6.01 19.88 4.50
C ASP A 168 7.08 20.26 3.46
N GLU A 169 8.13 20.97 3.84
CA GLU A 169 9.22 21.34 2.91
C GLU A 169 10.03 20.11 2.50
N MET A 170 10.28 19.19 3.44
CA MET A 170 10.90 17.92 3.12
C MET A 170 10.00 17.07 2.20
N ILE A 171 8.68 17.06 2.44
CA ILE A 171 7.74 16.33 1.60
C ILE A 171 7.72 16.92 0.18
N LYS A 172 7.66 18.24 0.03
CA LYS A 172 7.75 18.92 -1.26
C LYS A 172 9.05 18.60 -2.00
N LYS A 173 10.16 18.51 -1.28
CA LYS A 173 11.46 18.21 -1.87
C LYS A 173 11.61 16.75 -2.31
N TYR A 174 11.19 15.80 -1.48
CA TYR A 174 11.47 14.36 -1.68
C TYR A 174 10.27 13.56 -2.21
N ALA A 175 9.07 14.14 -2.23
CA ALA A 175 7.87 13.54 -2.81
C ALA A 175 7.12 14.52 -3.74
N PRO A 176 7.81 15.15 -4.72
CA PRO A 176 7.22 16.20 -5.55
C PRO A 176 6.00 15.71 -6.35
N ASN A 177 6.03 14.48 -6.87
CA ASN A 177 4.91 13.93 -7.64
C ASN A 177 3.65 13.77 -6.77
N VAL A 178 3.82 13.38 -5.49
CA VAL A 178 2.70 13.31 -4.54
C VAL A 178 2.13 14.71 -4.27
N VAL A 179 2.98 15.70 -4.09
CA VAL A 179 2.58 17.10 -3.87
C VAL A 179 1.83 17.64 -5.09
N GLU A 180 2.37 17.43 -6.28
CA GLU A 180 1.72 17.84 -7.54
C GLU A 180 0.37 17.14 -7.71
N GLY A 181 0.30 15.81 -7.51
CA GLY A 181 -0.93 15.05 -7.66
C GLY A 181 -2.05 15.49 -6.73
N VAL A 182 -1.72 15.90 -5.50
CA VAL A 182 -2.71 16.41 -4.53
C VAL A 182 -3.20 17.81 -4.87
N SER A 183 -2.39 18.61 -5.58
CA SER A 183 -2.73 19.99 -5.96
C SER A 183 -3.65 20.08 -7.19
N LYS A 184 -3.76 19.02 -7.96
CA LYS A 184 -4.61 18.90 -9.16
C LYS A 184 -6.02 18.46 -8.83
#